data_9305b3538a6d1a9c9758fd95980fa4be
#
_entry.id   9305b3538a6d1a9c9758fd95980fa4be
#
_cell.length_a   1.000
_cell.length_b   1.000
_cell.length_c   1.000
_cell.angle_alpha   90.00
_cell.angle_beta   90.00
_cell.angle_gamma   90.00
#
_symmetry.space_group_name_H-M   'P 1'
#
loop_
_entity.id
_entity.type
_entity.pdbx_description
1 polymer ?
#
loop_
_entity_poly.entity_id
_entity_poly.type
_entity_poly.pdbx_seq_one_letter_code
_entity_poly.pdbx_strand_id
1 'polypeptide(L)'
;AVAYTSLFWIPFLCIYYKSTGIKVSFCIGKLSYFWLLISAIIGCGSFLLSLLASIIRNGEMQGNSNSLLTSIVLITITPVVEELFYRKWIYHYLSKYSVSVFTMGLLSSLLFYISHWLPFSEYLWFYRVDTLILGIFLFLLYHRTKNIRYCIIAHMIANLMVQLI
;
A
#
# COMPACT_ATOMS: atom_id res chain seq x y z
N ALA A 1 -11.47 -3.02 -11.00
CA ALA A 1 -10.20 -2.93 -11.73
C ALA A 1 -8.99 -3.06 -10.79
N VAL A 2 -8.92 -2.30 -9.68
CA VAL A 2 -7.77 -2.32 -8.73
C VAL A 2 -7.52 -3.71 -8.13
N ALA A 3 -8.57 -4.46 -7.78
CA ALA A 3 -8.42 -5.80 -7.22
C ALA A 3 -7.74 -6.77 -8.20
N TYR A 4 -7.97 -6.63 -9.49
CA TYR A 4 -7.36 -7.48 -10.50
C TYR A 4 -5.87 -7.16 -10.72
N THR A 5 -5.48 -5.91 -10.65
CA THR A 5 -4.07 -5.53 -10.76
C THR A 5 -3.23 -6.06 -9.61
N SER A 6 -3.76 -6.03 -8.40
CA SER A 6 -3.06 -6.57 -7.22
C SER A 6 -2.87 -8.09 -7.29
N LEU A 7 -3.86 -8.82 -7.80
CA LEU A 7 -3.76 -10.27 -8.01
C LEU A 7 -2.71 -10.65 -9.07
N PHE A 8 -2.45 -9.77 -10.04
CA PHE A 8 -1.41 -9.98 -11.04
C PHE A 8 0.00 -10.16 -10.43
N TRP A 9 0.28 -9.51 -9.29
CA TRP A 9 1.57 -9.60 -8.62
C TRP A 9 1.80 -10.93 -7.87
N ILE A 10 0.74 -11.71 -7.59
CA ILE A 10 0.88 -12.98 -6.84
C ILE A 10 1.81 -13.97 -7.54
N PRO A 11 1.65 -14.30 -8.84
CA PRO A 11 2.56 -15.20 -9.55
C PRO A 11 4.00 -14.69 -9.52
N PHE A 12 4.18 -13.38 -9.72
CA PHE A 12 5.49 -12.75 -9.69
C PHE A 12 6.17 -12.87 -8.33
N LEU A 13 5.43 -12.63 -7.24
CA LEU A 13 5.93 -12.82 -5.88
C LEU A 13 6.29 -14.29 -5.61
N CYS A 14 5.46 -15.23 -6.06
CA CYS A 14 5.74 -16.66 -5.91
C CYS A 14 7.04 -17.08 -6.61
N ILE A 15 7.23 -16.64 -7.85
CA ILE A 15 8.46 -16.89 -8.62
C ILE A 15 9.66 -16.27 -7.91
N TYR A 16 9.54 -15.02 -7.47
CA TYR A 16 10.61 -14.30 -6.80
C TYR A 16 11.02 -15.01 -5.49
N TYR A 17 10.07 -15.33 -4.62
CA TYR A 17 10.39 -15.99 -3.35
C TYR A 17 10.96 -17.38 -3.55
N LYS A 18 10.49 -18.11 -4.57
CA LYS A 18 11.03 -19.43 -4.93
C LYS A 18 12.48 -19.31 -5.45
N SER A 19 12.76 -18.33 -6.30
CA SER A 19 14.09 -18.16 -6.92
C SER A 19 15.15 -17.61 -5.97
N THR A 20 14.74 -16.77 -4.99
CA THR A 20 15.69 -16.11 -4.07
C THR A 20 15.90 -16.86 -2.76
N GLY A 21 15.07 -17.88 -2.46
CA GLY A 21 15.09 -18.60 -1.18
C GLY A 21 14.69 -17.70 0.03
N ILE A 22 14.26 -16.46 -0.21
CA ILE A 22 13.85 -15.54 0.84
C ILE A 22 12.56 -16.07 1.47
N LYS A 23 12.65 -16.50 2.71
CA LYS A 23 11.45 -16.89 3.46
C LYS A 23 10.58 -15.65 3.70
N VAL A 24 9.29 -15.76 3.38
CA VAL A 24 8.30 -14.78 3.84
C VAL A 24 8.16 -14.95 5.35
N SER A 25 9.13 -14.48 6.11
CA SER A 25 8.96 -14.42 7.56
C SER A 25 8.07 -13.22 7.86
N PHE A 26 6.81 -13.49 8.11
CA PHE A 26 6.04 -12.60 8.96
C PHE A 26 6.70 -12.73 10.33
N CYS A 27 7.45 -11.70 10.76
CA CYS A 27 8.10 -11.73 12.08
C CYS A 27 7.07 -12.15 13.14
N ILE A 28 7.26 -13.33 13.76
CA ILE A 28 6.31 -13.92 14.73
C ILE A 28 6.41 -13.20 16.10
N GLY A 29 7.25 -12.16 16.21
CA GLY A 29 7.40 -11.36 17.43
C GLY A 29 6.12 -10.60 17.83
N LYS A 30 6.02 -10.22 19.11
CA LYS A 30 4.94 -9.37 19.61
C LYS A 30 4.93 -8.04 18.86
N LEU A 31 3.73 -7.57 18.49
CA LEU A 31 3.54 -6.25 17.92
C LEU A 31 3.68 -5.20 19.02
N SER A 32 4.39 -4.12 18.76
CA SER A 32 4.48 -2.98 19.65
C SER A 32 3.22 -2.12 19.54
N TYR A 33 2.58 -1.79 20.64
CA TYR A 33 1.42 -0.89 20.68
C TYR A 33 1.73 0.47 20.07
N PHE A 34 2.94 0.99 20.28
CA PHE A 34 3.37 2.25 19.69
C PHE A 34 3.29 2.20 18.15
N TRP A 35 3.86 1.17 17.52
CA TRP A 35 3.84 1.03 16.07
C TRP A 35 2.46 0.68 15.52
N LEU A 36 1.62 -0.01 16.27
CA LEU A 36 0.20 -0.20 15.93
C LEU A 36 -0.56 1.12 15.90
N LEU A 37 -0.33 1.99 16.91
CA LEU A 37 -0.92 3.32 16.92
C LEU A 37 -0.46 4.16 15.72
N ILE A 38 0.84 4.16 15.42
CA ILE A 38 1.37 4.84 14.22
C ILE A 38 0.73 4.29 12.94
N SER A 39 0.56 2.97 12.83
CA SER A 39 -0.11 2.35 11.68
C SER A 39 -1.57 2.83 11.54
N ALA A 40 -2.31 2.92 12.65
CA ALA A 40 -3.66 3.43 12.64
C ALA A 40 -3.72 4.91 12.24
N ILE A 41 -2.81 5.74 12.74
CA ILE A 41 -2.71 7.17 12.38
C ILE A 41 -2.43 7.32 10.88
N ILE A 42 -1.51 6.54 10.32
CA ILE A 42 -1.20 6.57 8.88
C ILE A 42 -2.42 6.16 8.07
N GLY A 43 -3.11 5.06 8.42
CA GLY A 43 -4.28 4.58 7.70
C GLY A 43 -5.44 5.58 7.73
N CYS A 44 -5.79 6.10 8.89
CA CYS A 44 -6.84 7.10 9.04
C CYS A 44 -6.47 8.43 8.38
N GLY A 45 -5.20 8.87 8.50
CA GLY A 45 -4.72 10.09 7.86
C GLY A 45 -4.76 10.02 6.34
N SER A 46 -4.38 8.88 5.77
CA SER A 46 -4.51 8.62 4.32
C SER A 46 -5.97 8.70 3.85
N PHE A 47 -6.89 8.12 4.60
CA PHE A 47 -8.31 8.23 4.33
C PHE A 47 -8.80 9.68 4.33
N LEU A 48 -8.42 10.47 5.33
CA LEU A 48 -8.79 11.90 5.39
C LEU A 48 -8.26 12.67 4.17
N LEU A 49 -7.05 12.37 3.70
CA LEU A 49 -6.51 12.96 2.47
C LEU A 49 -7.32 12.54 1.23
N SER A 50 -7.70 11.27 1.11
CA SER A 50 -8.55 10.78 0.02
C SER A 50 -9.92 11.45 0.04
N LEU A 51 -10.49 11.61 1.22
CA LEU A 51 -11.78 12.30 1.42
C LEU A 51 -11.70 13.76 0.97
N LEU A 52 -10.69 14.49 1.43
CA LEU A 52 -10.45 15.88 1.02
C LEU A 52 -10.26 16.00 -0.50
N ALA A 53 -9.47 15.11 -1.10
CA ALA A 53 -9.27 15.08 -2.54
C ALA A 53 -10.59 14.81 -3.30
N SER A 54 -11.46 13.93 -2.79
CA SER A 54 -12.77 13.64 -3.37
C SER A 54 -13.71 14.83 -3.30
N ILE A 55 -13.78 15.51 -2.16
CA ILE A 55 -14.61 16.72 -1.97
C ILE A 55 -14.16 17.85 -2.91
N ILE A 56 -12.85 18.09 -3.02
CA ILE A 56 -12.28 19.11 -3.91
C ILE A 56 -12.62 18.82 -5.38
N ARG A 57 -12.64 17.53 -5.75
CA ARG A 57 -12.89 17.12 -7.13
C ARG A 57 -14.35 17.20 -7.55
N ASN A 58 -15.24 16.60 -6.75
CA ASN A 58 -16.62 16.30 -7.16
C ASN A 58 -17.66 17.12 -6.38
N GLY A 59 -17.25 17.81 -5.32
CA GLY A 59 -18.17 18.41 -4.35
C GLY A 59 -18.98 17.41 -3.52
N GLU A 60 -18.86 16.13 -3.81
CA GLU A 60 -19.62 15.05 -3.15
C GLU A 60 -18.75 13.81 -2.94
N MET A 61 -19.07 13.03 -1.91
CA MET A 61 -18.50 11.70 -1.70
C MET A 61 -19.21 10.71 -2.63
N GLN A 62 -18.46 10.07 -3.52
CA GLN A 62 -19.01 8.95 -4.29
C GLN A 62 -19.07 7.72 -3.40
N GLY A 63 -20.29 7.25 -3.11
CA GLY A 63 -20.52 5.99 -2.43
C GLY A 63 -19.91 4.82 -3.17
N ASN A 64 -19.42 3.85 -2.43
CA ASN A 64 -18.76 2.68 -2.99
C ASN A 64 -19.77 1.58 -3.31
N SER A 65 -19.95 1.24 -4.57
CA SER A 65 -20.88 0.21 -5.05
C SER A 65 -20.24 -1.18 -5.21
N ASN A 66 -19.10 -1.43 -4.55
CA ASN A 66 -18.43 -2.72 -4.64
C ASN A 66 -19.26 -3.85 -4.00
N SER A 67 -19.20 -5.04 -4.61
CA SER A 67 -19.76 -6.22 -3.96
C SER A 67 -19.01 -6.53 -2.66
N LEU A 68 -19.68 -7.17 -1.71
CA LEU A 68 -19.08 -7.59 -0.43
C LEU A 68 -17.76 -8.36 -0.63
N LEU A 69 -17.74 -9.29 -1.58
CA LEU A 69 -16.54 -10.08 -1.90
C LEU A 69 -15.39 -9.19 -2.39
N THR A 70 -15.68 -8.24 -3.27
CA THR A 70 -14.69 -7.28 -3.77
C THR A 70 -14.14 -6.44 -2.62
N SER A 71 -14.99 -5.94 -1.73
CA SER A 71 -14.58 -5.16 -0.57
C SER A 71 -13.67 -5.96 0.37
N ILE A 72 -14.01 -7.21 0.65
CA ILE A 72 -13.16 -8.10 1.48
C ILE A 72 -11.78 -8.26 0.84
N VAL A 73 -11.71 -8.53 -0.47
CA VAL A 73 -10.43 -8.69 -1.18
C VAL A 73 -9.60 -7.40 -1.11
N LEU A 74 -10.22 -6.24 -1.35
CA LEU A 74 -9.56 -4.94 -1.32
C LEU A 74 -9.04 -4.58 0.08
N ILE A 75 -9.76 -4.94 1.12
CA ILE A 75 -9.36 -4.64 2.50
C ILE A 75 -8.28 -5.59 2.99
N THR A 76 -8.29 -6.85 2.58
CA THR A 76 -7.43 -7.90 3.19
C THR A 76 -6.29 -8.35 2.27
N ILE A 77 -6.61 -8.95 1.14
CA ILE A 77 -5.61 -9.60 0.26
C ILE A 77 -4.76 -8.57 -0.46
N THR A 78 -5.38 -7.54 -1.01
CA THR A 78 -4.69 -6.50 -1.79
C THR A 78 -3.56 -5.83 -0.99
N PRO A 79 -3.78 -5.31 0.24
CA PRO A 79 -2.70 -4.74 1.03
C PRO A 79 -1.56 -5.71 1.33
N VAL A 80 -1.87 -6.98 1.58
CA VAL A 80 -0.82 -8.00 1.84
C VAL A 80 0.09 -8.15 0.62
N VAL A 81 -0.50 -8.34 -0.55
CA VAL A 81 0.25 -8.55 -1.80
C VAL A 81 1.06 -7.30 -2.16
N GLU A 82 0.44 -6.12 -2.07
CA GLU A 82 1.08 -4.86 -2.42
C GLU A 82 2.23 -4.52 -1.47
N GLU A 83 2.06 -4.67 -0.17
CA GLU A 83 3.14 -4.39 0.78
C GLU A 83 4.29 -5.38 0.66
N LEU A 84 4.02 -6.66 0.38
CA LEU A 84 5.06 -7.64 0.09
C LEU A 84 5.86 -7.25 -1.16
N PHE A 85 5.21 -6.70 -2.18
CA PHE A 85 5.86 -6.27 -3.41
C PHE A 85 6.60 -4.95 -3.22
N TYR A 86 5.89 -3.86 -2.89
CA TYR A 86 6.46 -2.51 -2.86
C TYR A 86 7.42 -2.28 -1.70
N ARG A 87 7.18 -2.85 -0.51
CA ARG A 87 8.00 -2.59 0.68
C ARG A 87 9.02 -3.67 0.92
N LYS A 88 8.63 -4.94 0.85
CA LYS A 88 9.59 -6.00 1.15
C LYS A 88 10.48 -6.35 -0.05
N TRP A 89 9.90 -6.60 -1.22
CA TRP A 89 10.67 -7.01 -2.39
C TRP A 89 11.51 -5.88 -2.97
N ILE A 90 10.92 -4.72 -3.29
CA ILE A 90 11.64 -3.58 -3.87
C ILE A 90 12.73 -3.10 -2.91
N TYR A 91 12.42 -2.99 -1.61
CA TYR A 91 13.41 -2.61 -0.61
C TYR A 91 14.60 -3.58 -0.60
N HIS A 92 14.33 -4.89 -0.55
CA HIS A 92 15.39 -5.90 -0.54
C HIS A 92 16.20 -5.88 -1.84
N TYR A 93 15.55 -5.74 -2.99
CA TYR A 93 16.20 -5.67 -4.29
C TYR A 93 17.12 -4.45 -4.38
N LEU A 94 16.63 -3.28 -4.09
CA LEU A 94 17.41 -2.04 -4.19
C LEU A 94 18.54 -1.95 -3.15
N SER A 95 18.35 -2.53 -1.97
CA SER A 95 19.39 -2.56 -0.93
C SER A 95 20.65 -3.32 -1.35
N LYS A 96 20.56 -4.26 -2.31
CA LYS A 96 21.72 -4.97 -2.86
C LYS A 96 22.65 -4.08 -3.69
N TYR A 97 22.13 -2.98 -4.23
CA TYR A 97 22.86 -2.09 -5.11
C TYR A 97 23.33 -0.80 -4.41
N SER A 98 23.36 -0.80 -3.08
CA SER A 98 23.78 0.36 -2.27
C SER A 98 23.00 1.65 -2.60
N VAL A 99 21.76 1.50 -3.05
CA VAL A 99 20.88 2.64 -3.34
C VAL A 99 20.55 3.39 -2.05
N SER A 100 20.52 4.73 -2.10
CA SER A 100 20.21 5.53 -0.92
C SER A 100 18.79 5.25 -0.42
N VAL A 101 18.56 5.37 0.89
CA VAL A 101 17.23 5.17 1.50
C VAL A 101 16.20 6.12 0.89
N PHE A 102 16.61 7.35 0.61
CA PHE A 102 15.75 8.34 -0.04
C PHE A 102 15.30 7.86 -1.43
N THR A 103 16.24 7.40 -2.25
CA THR A 103 15.95 6.89 -3.60
C THR A 103 15.06 5.63 -3.55
N MET A 104 15.33 4.72 -2.61
CA MET A 104 14.48 3.54 -2.41
C MET A 104 13.05 3.92 -2.06
N GLY A 105 12.89 4.90 -1.16
CA GLY A 105 11.58 5.42 -0.75
C GLY A 105 10.83 6.06 -1.90
N LEU A 106 11.51 6.92 -2.65
CA LEU A 106 10.94 7.60 -3.80
C LEU A 106 10.49 6.60 -4.88
N LEU A 107 11.36 5.67 -5.28
CA LEU A 107 11.03 4.67 -6.29
C LEU A 107 9.88 3.75 -5.86
N SER A 108 9.91 3.24 -4.62
CA SER A 108 8.85 2.40 -4.10
C SER A 108 7.49 3.12 -4.08
N SER A 109 7.49 4.39 -3.65
CA SER A 109 6.26 5.19 -3.56
C SER A 109 5.73 5.62 -4.92
N LEU A 110 6.62 5.96 -5.86
CA LEU A 110 6.24 6.28 -7.24
C LEU A 110 5.67 5.07 -7.97
N LEU A 111 6.29 3.89 -7.84
CA LEU A 111 5.77 2.66 -8.44
C LEU A 111 4.40 2.29 -7.86
N PHE A 112 4.23 2.45 -6.55
CA PHE A 112 2.94 2.26 -5.88
C PHE A 112 1.87 3.23 -6.42
N TYR A 113 2.22 4.51 -6.56
CA TYR A 113 1.36 5.54 -7.12
C TYR A 113 0.98 5.25 -8.59
N ILE A 114 1.95 4.93 -9.44
CA ILE A 114 1.74 4.65 -10.86
C ILE A 114 0.83 3.44 -11.05
N SER A 115 0.99 2.37 -10.26
CA SER A 115 0.13 1.19 -10.34
C SER A 115 -1.34 1.47 -10.01
N HIS A 116 -1.60 2.50 -9.21
CA HIS A 116 -2.96 2.95 -8.88
C HIS A 116 -3.54 3.90 -9.92
N TRP A 117 -2.69 4.51 -10.75
CA TRP A 117 -3.08 5.44 -11.80
C TRP A 117 -3.41 4.74 -13.13
N LEU A 118 -2.61 3.76 -13.54
CA LEU A 118 -2.73 3.08 -14.85
C LEU A 118 -4.13 2.53 -15.19
N PRO A 119 -4.94 2.02 -14.25
CA PRO A 119 -6.29 1.51 -14.54
C PRO A 119 -7.33 2.59 -14.84
N PHE A 120 -7.03 3.88 -14.60
CA PHE A 120 -7.97 5.00 -14.66
C PHE A 120 -7.54 6.10 -15.63
N SER A 121 -6.97 5.72 -16.74
CA SER A 121 -6.15 6.52 -17.66
C SER A 121 -6.79 7.76 -18.30
N GLU A 122 -8.06 8.08 -18.07
CA GLU A 122 -8.67 9.20 -18.80
C GLU A 122 -8.59 10.56 -18.11
N TYR A 123 -8.45 10.63 -16.80
CA TYR A 123 -8.27 11.90 -16.11
C TYR A 123 -7.45 11.73 -14.83
N LEU A 124 -6.30 12.46 -14.73
CA LEU A 124 -5.95 13.05 -13.46
C LEU A 124 -4.95 12.26 -12.59
N TRP A 125 -3.70 12.17 -13.08
CA TRP A 125 -2.54 11.88 -12.21
C TRP A 125 -2.53 12.76 -10.93
N PHE A 126 -3.12 13.96 -11.01
CA PHE A 126 -3.18 14.92 -9.90
C PHE A 126 -4.08 14.49 -8.74
N TYR A 127 -5.06 13.60 -8.97
CA TYR A 127 -6.07 13.28 -7.96
C TYR A 127 -5.74 12.06 -7.09
N ARG A 128 -4.58 11.47 -7.26
CA ARG A 128 -4.12 10.35 -6.44
C ARG A 128 -2.86 10.67 -5.63
N VAL A 129 -2.63 11.95 -5.33
CA VAL A 129 -1.54 12.39 -4.46
C VAL A 129 -1.63 11.75 -3.07
N ASP A 130 -2.85 11.47 -2.60
CA ASP A 130 -3.12 10.70 -1.39
C ASP A 130 -2.43 9.33 -1.41
N THR A 131 -2.47 8.62 -2.53
CA THR A 131 -1.81 7.32 -2.73
C THR A 131 -0.27 7.46 -2.69
N LEU A 132 0.28 8.51 -3.28
CA LEU A 132 1.71 8.79 -3.20
C LEU A 132 2.15 9.06 -1.76
N ILE A 133 1.39 9.90 -1.05
CA ILE A 133 1.65 10.23 0.35
C ILE A 133 1.57 8.97 1.22
N LEU A 134 0.53 8.16 1.06
CA LEU A 134 0.43 6.86 1.73
C LEU A 134 1.65 5.99 1.43
N GLY A 135 2.05 5.92 0.15
CA GLY A 135 3.23 5.19 -0.29
C GLY A 135 4.50 5.58 0.47
N ILE A 136 4.73 6.88 0.64
CA ILE A 136 5.88 7.42 1.38
C ILE A 136 5.81 7.02 2.86
N PHE A 137 4.66 7.20 3.51
CA PHE A 137 4.51 6.85 4.94
C PHE A 137 4.69 5.36 5.19
N LEU A 138 4.14 4.49 4.34
CA LEU A 138 4.31 3.05 4.44
C LEU A 138 5.77 2.63 4.22
N PHE A 139 6.48 3.28 3.31
CA PHE A 139 7.91 3.05 3.14
C PHE A 139 8.70 3.44 4.39
N LEU A 140 8.46 4.63 4.94
CA LEU A 140 9.12 5.09 6.17
C LEU A 140 8.82 4.16 7.35
N LEU A 141 7.58 3.72 7.50
CA LEU A 141 7.16 2.78 8.53
C LEU A 141 7.92 1.44 8.39
N TYR A 142 8.01 0.90 7.17
CA TYR A 142 8.78 -0.31 6.91
C TYR A 142 10.28 -0.09 7.16
N HIS A 143 10.84 1.02 6.68
CA HIS A 143 12.26 1.32 6.89
C HIS A 143 12.62 1.38 8.37
N ARG A 144 11.78 1.98 9.21
CA ARG A 144 12.00 2.11 10.66
C ARG A 144 11.79 0.81 11.42
N THR A 145 10.76 0.06 11.07
CA THR A 145 10.36 -1.12 11.85
C THR A 145 10.94 -2.43 11.33
N LYS A 146 11.31 -2.49 10.05
CA LYS A 146 11.65 -3.71 9.30
C LYS A 146 10.58 -4.81 9.44
N ASN A 147 9.38 -4.44 9.82
CA ASN A 147 8.26 -5.35 10.05
C ASN A 147 7.08 -4.97 9.16
N ILE A 148 6.87 -5.81 8.14
CA ILE A 148 5.84 -5.59 7.11
C ILE A 148 4.41 -5.54 7.67
N ARG A 149 4.15 -6.18 8.82
CA ARG A 149 2.80 -6.25 9.40
C ARG A 149 2.24 -4.87 9.73
N TYR A 150 3.08 -3.93 10.16
CA TYR A 150 2.63 -2.57 10.45
C TYR A 150 2.17 -1.84 9.18
N CYS A 151 2.86 -2.05 8.06
CA CYS A 151 2.47 -1.48 6.78
C CYS A 151 1.16 -2.10 6.28
N ILE A 152 1.03 -3.43 6.38
CA ILE A 152 -0.20 -4.14 6.02
C ILE A 152 -1.38 -3.62 6.84
N ILE A 153 -1.23 -3.49 8.16
CA ILE A 153 -2.29 -2.98 9.05
C ILE A 153 -2.67 -1.54 8.66
N ALA A 154 -1.70 -0.65 8.47
CA ALA A 154 -1.96 0.73 8.06
C ALA A 154 -2.72 0.81 6.74
N HIS A 155 -2.30 0.02 5.75
CA HIS A 155 -2.93 -0.04 4.44
C HIS A 155 -4.34 -0.66 4.50
N MET A 156 -4.53 -1.73 5.28
CA MET A 156 -5.86 -2.32 5.51
C MET A 156 -6.82 -1.31 6.13
N ILE A 157 -6.36 -0.50 7.10
CA ILE A 157 -7.18 0.55 7.71
C ILE A 157 -7.55 1.61 6.66
N ALA A 158 -6.60 2.07 5.84
CA ALA A 158 -6.87 3.02 4.77
C ALA A 158 -7.95 2.50 3.81
N ASN A 159 -7.81 1.25 3.34
CA ASN A 159 -8.78 0.64 2.43
C ASN A 159 -10.13 0.40 3.09
N LEU A 160 -10.15 -0.04 4.36
CA LEU A 160 -11.40 -0.21 5.12
C LEU A 160 -12.18 1.10 5.20
N MET A 161 -11.51 2.17 5.57
CA MET A 161 -12.16 3.49 5.70
C MET A 161 -12.75 3.98 4.37
N VAL A 162 -12.08 3.74 3.24
CA VAL A 162 -12.59 4.05 1.90
C VAL A 162 -13.81 3.20 1.53
N GLN A 163 -13.92 1.97 2.03
CA GLN A 163 -15.08 1.10 1.74
C GLN A 163 -16.32 1.42 2.59
N LEU A 164 -16.16 2.18 3.68
CA LEU A 164 -17.27 2.56 4.57
C LEU A 164 -18.04 3.80 4.11
N ILE A 165 -17.58 4.47 3.05
CA ILE A 165 -18.20 5.65 2.44
C ILE A 165 -18.90 5.25 1.15
#